data_ee16fb05a809c250e429a88cd7f1acd1
#
_entry.id   ee16fb05a809c250e429a88cd7f1acd1
#
_cell.length_a   1.000
_cell.length_b   1.000
_cell.length_c   1.000
_cell.angle_alpha   90.00
_cell.angle_beta   90.00
_cell.angle_gamma   90.00
#
_symmetry.space_group_name_H-M   'P 1'
#
loop_
_entity.id
_entity.type
_entity.pdbx_description
1 polymer ?
#
loop_
_entity_poly.entity_id
_entity_poly.type
_entity_poly.pdbx_seq_one_letter_code
_entity_poly.pdbx_strand_id
1 'polypeptide(L)'
;MTGVAHSHCSYCGSAYSAPTWPRVCGNCGQTTWRNPSPVALAIQPVLTADGIGVVVQRRDIEPGRGRLALPGGFIDYGEDWRDALVRELREETGLVADAGTAELYAVHSAPAGGTILIFGVLPARPVDSLPPSVPTEEATEWLVLTEPAELAFSTHTEVLARFLAATRTSGPVVPHPAGD
;
A
#
# COMPACT_ATOMS: atom_id res chain seq x y z
N MET A 1 -29.21 12.97 7.13
CA MET A 1 -28.24 13.99 7.61
C MET A 1 -26.85 13.43 7.32
N THR A 2 -26.14 13.97 6.36
CA THR A 2 -24.75 13.62 6.09
C THR A 2 -23.89 14.33 7.13
N GLY A 3 -23.41 13.60 8.15
CA GLY A 3 -22.50 14.14 9.15
C GLY A 3 -21.17 14.53 8.50
N VAL A 4 -20.60 15.65 8.92
CA VAL A 4 -19.24 16.05 8.50
C VAL A 4 -18.24 15.35 9.41
N ALA A 5 -17.40 14.50 8.82
CA ALA A 5 -16.36 13.79 9.58
C ALA A 5 -15.49 14.78 10.38
N HIS A 6 -15.17 14.41 11.62
CA HIS A 6 -14.34 15.21 12.52
C HIS A 6 -14.91 16.60 12.88
N SER A 7 -16.21 16.81 12.79
CA SER A 7 -16.85 18.09 13.14
C SER A 7 -17.05 18.29 14.64
N HIS A 8 -16.95 17.23 15.44
CA HIS A 8 -17.21 17.23 16.88
C HIS A 8 -16.03 16.65 17.66
N CYS A 9 -15.92 17.06 18.91
CA CYS A 9 -14.93 16.56 19.87
C CYS A 9 -15.15 15.08 20.14
N SER A 10 -14.11 14.26 19.99
CA SER A 10 -14.17 12.82 20.25
C SER A 10 -14.31 12.44 21.73
N TYR A 11 -14.13 13.40 22.66
CA TYR A 11 -14.24 13.19 24.11
C TYR A 11 -15.62 13.55 24.66
N CYS A 12 -16.20 14.67 24.21
CA CYS A 12 -17.45 15.18 24.82
C CYS A 12 -18.57 15.47 23.80
N GLY A 13 -18.32 15.26 22.51
CA GLY A 13 -19.33 15.46 21.47
C GLY A 13 -19.64 16.92 21.11
N SER A 14 -18.99 17.92 21.72
CA SER A 14 -19.21 19.33 21.38
C SER A 14 -18.66 19.65 19.99
N ALA A 15 -19.39 20.46 19.22
CA ALA A 15 -18.94 20.90 17.89
C ALA A 15 -17.67 21.75 17.97
N TYR A 16 -16.78 21.56 17.00
CA TYR A 16 -15.60 22.41 16.84
C TYR A 16 -15.95 23.70 16.08
N SER A 17 -15.38 24.80 16.54
CA SER A 17 -15.43 26.08 15.83
C SER A 17 -14.19 26.36 14.97
N ALA A 18 -13.05 25.73 15.28
CA ALA A 18 -11.79 25.94 14.56
C ALA A 18 -11.64 24.97 13.36
N PRO A 19 -11.19 25.46 12.19
CA PRO A 19 -10.99 24.60 11.00
C PRO A 19 -9.67 23.84 11.01
N THR A 20 -8.69 24.28 11.80
CA THR A 20 -7.30 23.75 11.81
C THR A 20 -7.11 22.59 12.79
N TRP A 21 -6.07 21.79 12.56
CA TRP A 21 -5.65 20.68 13.41
C TRP A 21 -4.26 20.93 14.03
N PRO A 22 -3.96 20.43 15.25
CA PRO A 22 -4.87 19.79 16.21
C PRO A 22 -5.93 20.75 16.76
N ARG A 23 -7.05 20.20 17.29
CA ARG A 23 -8.16 20.99 17.81
C ARG A 23 -8.30 20.85 19.32
N VAL A 24 -8.27 21.99 20.03
CA VAL A 24 -8.60 22.06 21.44
C VAL A 24 -10.11 22.30 21.57
N CYS A 25 -10.79 21.44 22.32
CA CYS A 25 -12.24 21.59 22.54
C CYS A 25 -12.52 22.74 23.49
N GLY A 26 -13.32 23.71 23.06
CA GLY A 26 -13.72 24.87 23.88
C GLY A 26 -14.61 24.49 25.09
N ASN A 27 -15.24 23.30 25.08
CA ASN A 27 -16.09 22.83 26.17
C ASN A 27 -15.33 22.01 27.23
N CYS A 28 -14.53 20.99 26.80
CA CYS A 28 -13.86 20.07 27.75
C CYS A 28 -12.35 20.27 27.84
N GLY A 29 -11.75 21.16 27.05
CA GLY A 29 -10.31 21.44 27.03
C GLY A 29 -9.43 20.35 26.43
N GLN A 30 -10.00 19.22 26.03
CA GLN A 30 -9.24 18.10 25.46
C GLN A 30 -8.77 18.41 24.02
N THR A 31 -7.57 17.94 23.67
CA THR A 31 -7.02 18.08 22.33
C THR A 31 -7.34 16.85 21.50
N THR A 32 -7.94 17.06 20.33
CA THR A 32 -8.14 16.00 19.31
C THR A 32 -7.16 16.19 18.17
N TRP A 33 -6.53 15.10 17.80
CA TRP A 33 -5.58 15.00 16.67
C TRP A 33 -6.26 14.37 15.46
N ARG A 34 -5.80 14.73 14.29
CA ARG A 34 -6.12 14.04 13.05
C ARG A 34 -4.82 13.52 12.46
N ASN A 35 -4.55 12.25 12.73
CA ASN A 35 -3.35 11.59 12.24
C ASN A 35 -3.56 11.05 10.81
N PRO A 36 -2.50 10.95 9.99
CA PRO A 36 -2.59 10.27 8.70
C PRO A 36 -2.91 8.79 8.91
N SER A 37 -3.70 8.22 8.00
CA SER A 37 -3.98 6.79 7.98
C SER A 37 -2.82 6.04 7.33
N PRO A 38 -2.31 4.95 7.94
CA PRO A 38 -1.27 4.14 7.33
C PRO A 38 -1.85 3.19 6.28
N VAL A 39 -1.09 2.97 5.19
CA VAL A 39 -1.39 2.04 4.10
C VAL A 39 -0.16 1.18 3.85
N ALA A 40 -0.33 -0.14 3.78
CA ALA A 40 0.71 -1.09 3.40
C ALA A 40 0.58 -1.46 1.92
N LEU A 41 1.70 -1.48 1.20
CA LEU A 41 1.76 -1.69 -0.24
C LEU A 41 2.82 -2.74 -0.58
N ALA A 42 2.42 -3.76 -1.35
CA ALA A 42 3.30 -4.87 -1.68
C ALA A 42 4.07 -4.64 -2.98
N ILE A 43 5.38 -4.74 -2.92
CA ILE A 43 6.23 -5.00 -4.08
C ILE A 43 6.47 -6.51 -4.07
N GLN A 44 5.78 -7.25 -4.96
CA GLN A 44 6.00 -8.67 -5.18
C GLN A 44 6.81 -8.87 -6.45
N PRO A 45 8.13 -9.14 -6.34
CA PRO A 45 8.96 -9.41 -7.50
C PRO A 45 8.64 -10.79 -8.08
N VAL A 46 8.75 -10.90 -9.41
CA VAL A 46 8.51 -12.13 -10.19
C VAL A 46 9.68 -12.36 -11.13
N LEU A 47 10.25 -13.56 -11.11
CA LEU A 47 11.28 -14.01 -12.03
C LEU A 47 10.62 -14.42 -13.34
N THR A 48 10.86 -13.70 -14.41
CA THR A 48 10.36 -13.96 -15.76
C THR A 48 11.52 -14.27 -16.73
N ALA A 49 11.21 -14.72 -17.93
CA ALA A 49 12.23 -14.92 -18.96
C ALA A 49 12.94 -13.62 -19.37
N ASP A 50 12.27 -12.48 -19.24
CA ASP A 50 12.77 -11.15 -19.61
C ASP A 50 13.43 -10.41 -18.43
N GLY A 51 13.56 -11.06 -17.26
CA GLY A 51 14.14 -10.48 -16.06
C GLY A 51 13.15 -10.42 -14.89
N ILE A 52 13.34 -9.44 -14.01
CA ILE A 52 12.46 -9.27 -12.83
C ILE A 52 11.30 -8.35 -13.20
N GLY A 53 10.08 -8.86 -13.01
CA GLY A 53 8.85 -8.08 -13.04
C GLY A 53 8.27 -7.83 -11.64
N VAL A 54 7.22 -7.05 -11.56
CA VAL A 54 6.48 -6.75 -10.32
C VAL A 54 4.99 -6.97 -10.56
N VAL A 55 4.32 -7.63 -9.62
CA VAL A 55 2.86 -7.78 -9.64
C VAL A 55 2.20 -6.43 -9.44
N VAL A 56 1.26 -6.12 -10.31
CA VAL A 56 0.34 -4.98 -10.19
C VAL A 56 -1.08 -5.46 -10.40
N GLN A 57 -2.06 -4.73 -9.85
CA GLN A 57 -3.47 -5.01 -10.05
C GLN A 57 -4.13 -3.91 -10.89
N ARG A 58 -5.22 -4.24 -11.62
CA ARG A 58 -6.10 -3.26 -12.25
C ARG A 58 -7.27 -2.99 -11.34
N ARG A 59 -7.31 -1.79 -10.79
CA ARG A 59 -8.33 -1.35 -9.82
C ARG A 59 -9.74 -1.40 -10.41
N ASP A 60 -10.70 -1.93 -9.64
CA ASP A 60 -12.14 -1.85 -9.96
C ASP A 60 -12.89 -0.87 -9.04
N ILE A 61 -12.17 -0.16 -8.16
CA ILE A 61 -12.73 0.83 -7.24
C ILE A 61 -12.08 2.21 -7.42
N GLU A 62 -12.80 3.26 -7.02
CA GLU A 62 -12.24 4.61 -6.95
C GLU A 62 -11.37 4.81 -5.68
N PRO A 63 -10.38 5.69 -5.73
CA PRO A 63 -9.92 6.47 -6.89
C PRO A 63 -9.08 5.61 -7.87
N GLY A 64 -9.10 5.99 -9.14
CA GLY A 64 -8.23 5.39 -10.16
C GLY A 64 -8.76 4.08 -10.75
N ARG A 65 -10.07 3.86 -10.78
CA ARG A 65 -10.71 2.71 -11.42
C ARG A 65 -10.20 2.51 -12.85
N GLY A 66 -9.90 1.26 -13.22
CA GLY A 66 -9.35 0.88 -14.54
C GLY A 66 -7.85 1.11 -14.68
N ARG A 67 -7.19 1.83 -13.77
CA ARG A 67 -5.75 2.05 -13.80
C ARG A 67 -5.03 0.96 -12.98
N LEU A 68 -3.74 0.76 -13.29
CA LEU A 68 -2.88 -0.18 -12.56
C LEU A 68 -2.40 0.43 -11.24
N ALA A 69 -2.22 -0.40 -10.23
CA ALA A 69 -1.64 -0.02 -8.93
C ALA A 69 -0.81 -1.17 -8.35
N LEU A 70 0.10 -0.87 -7.45
CA LEU A 70 0.67 -1.89 -6.57
C LEU A 70 -0.42 -2.37 -5.60
N PRO A 71 -0.51 -3.68 -5.31
CA PRO A 71 -1.45 -4.21 -4.33
C PRO A 71 -1.23 -3.60 -2.95
N GLY A 72 -2.32 -3.33 -2.23
CA GLY A 72 -2.25 -2.82 -0.87
C GLY A 72 -3.41 -1.93 -0.47
N GLY A 73 -3.57 -1.79 0.85
CA GLY A 73 -4.66 -1.05 1.47
C GLY A 73 -4.36 -0.58 2.87
N PHE A 74 -5.40 -0.18 3.59
CA PHE A 74 -5.26 0.34 4.94
C PHE A 74 -4.80 -0.73 5.93
N ILE A 75 -3.93 -0.32 6.85
CA ILE A 75 -3.55 -1.13 8.00
C ILE A 75 -4.63 -0.99 9.06
N ASP A 76 -5.18 -2.10 9.51
CA ASP A 76 -6.22 -2.13 10.51
C ASP A 76 -5.69 -1.82 11.91
N TYR A 77 -6.58 -1.38 12.81
CA TYR A 77 -6.20 -1.09 14.19
C TYR A 77 -5.65 -2.35 14.90
N GLY A 78 -4.39 -2.26 15.34
CA GLY A 78 -3.70 -3.36 16.03
C GLY A 78 -3.02 -4.37 15.08
N GLU A 79 -3.11 -4.18 13.76
CA GLU A 79 -2.45 -5.01 12.76
C GLU A 79 -0.99 -4.56 12.54
N ASP A 80 -0.04 -5.50 12.41
CA ASP A 80 1.32 -5.20 11.94
C ASP A 80 1.28 -4.87 10.44
N TRP A 81 2.12 -3.94 9.99
CA TRP A 81 2.15 -3.50 8.60
C TRP A 81 2.52 -4.63 7.61
N ARG A 82 3.29 -5.65 8.06
CA ARG A 82 3.64 -6.81 7.24
C ARG A 82 2.45 -7.74 7.06
N ASP A 83 1.67 -7.90 8.14
CA ASP A 83 0.43 -8.70 8.08
C ASP A 83 -0.59 -8.03 7.15
N ALA A 84 -0.76 -6.70 7.26
CA ALA A 84 -1.59 -5.92 6.34
C ALA A 84 -1.13 -6.09 4.89
N LEU A 85 0.17 -5.96 4.63
CA LEU A 85 0.76 -6.09 3.29
C LEU A 85 0.42 -7.45 2.64
N VAL A 86 0.60 -8.56 3.36
CA VAL A 86 0.33 -9.89 2.80
C VAL A 86 -1.16 -10.21 2.74
N ARG A 87 -1.97 -9.65 3.64
CA ARG A 87 -3.43 -9.75 3.60
C ARG A 87 -3.97 -9.08 2.34
N GLU A 88 -3.62 -7.82 2.12
CA GLU A 88 -4.02 -7.05 0.94
C GLU A 88 -3.55 -7.70 -0.37
N LEU A 89 -2.28 -8.13 -0.44
CA LEU A 89 -1.77 -8.87 -1.59
C LEU A 89 -2.64 -10.09 -1.91
N ARG A 90 -3.03 -10.86 -0.88
CA ARG A 90 -3.89 -12.03 -1.06
C ARG A 90 -5.30 -11.66 -1.49
N GLU A 91 -5.90 -10.65 -0.88
CA GLU A 91 -7.29 -10.22 -1.16
C GLU A 91 -7.43 -9.70 -2.59
N GLU A 92 -6.45 -8.93 -3.06
CA GLU A 92 -6.48 -8.29 -4.37
C GLU A 92 -5.94 -9.17 -5.52
N THR A 93 -5.08 -10.16 -5.22
CA THR A 93 -4.41 -10.97 -6.26
C THR A 93 -4.51 -12.49 -6.07
N GLY A 94 -4.94 -12.96 -4.92
CA GLY A 94 -4.91 -14.39 -4.56
C GLY A 94 -3.50 -14.90 -4.19
N LEU A 95 -2.47 -14.07 -4.23
CA LEU A 95 -1.09 -14.44 -3.91
C LEU A 95 -0.91 -14.56 -2.39
N VAL A 96 -0.44 -15.72 -1.93
CA VAL A 96 -0.10 -15.94 -0.51
C VAL A 96 1.39 -15.71 -0.29
N ALA A 97 1.74 -14.96 0.76
CA ALA A 97 3.11 -14.69 1.18
C ALA A 97 3.23 -14.78 2.71
N ASP A 98 4.46 -14.95 3.18
CA ASP A 98 4.79 -14.94 4.62
C ASP A 98 5.15 -13.52 5.04
N ALA A 99 4.40 -12.95 5.99
CA ALA A 99 4.62 -11.61 6.54
C ALA A 99 6.03 -11.44 7.13
N GLY A 100 6.59 -12.52 7.73
CA GLY A 100 7.94 -12.51 8.29
C GLY A 100 9.05 -12.29 7.27
N THR A 101 8.75 -12.46 5.97
CA THR A 101 9.73 -12.27 4.87
C THR A 101 9.64 -10.87 4.26
N ALA A 102 8.66 -10.05 4.65
CA ALA A 102 8.49 -8.71 4.12
C ALA A 102 9.54 -7.75 4.69
N GLU A 103 10.29 -7.10 3.81
CA GLU A 103 11.28 -6.09 4.16
C GLU A 103 10.77 -4.69 3.81
N LEU A 104 11.09 -3.70 4.64
CA LEU A 104 10.73 -2.31 4.36
C LEU A 104 11.55 -1.79 3.17
N TYR A 105 10.85 -1.34 2.11
CA TYR A 105 11.48 -0.75 0.93
C TYR A 105 11.49 0.78 0.98
N ALA A 106 10.34 1.40 1.26
CA ALA A 106 10.20 2.85 1.32
C ALA A 106 9.00 3.28 2.17
N VAL A 107 9.07 4.52 2.68
CA VAL A 107 7.93 5.19 3.31
C VAL A 107 7.75 6.55 2.65
N HIS A 108 6.51 6.86 2.25
CA HIS A 108 6.15 8.13 1.64
C HIS A 108 4.91 8.74 2.30
N SER A 109 4.81 10.05 2.32
CA SER A 109 3.52 10.73 2.54
C SER A 109 2.79 10.83 1.21
N ALA A 110 1.51 10.51 1.18
CA ALA A 110 0.70 10.70 -0.02
C ALA A 110 0.67 12.20 -0.41
N PRO A 111 0.81 12.56 -1.72
CA PRO A 111 0.84 13.96 -2.15
C PRO A 111 -0.40 14.78 -1.75
N ALA A 112 -1.57 14.13 -1.68
CA ALA A 112 -2.81 14.76 -1.22
C ALA A 112 -2.88 14.94 0.31
N GLY A 113 -1.89 14.41 1.05
CA GLY A 113 -1.89 14.37 2.51
C GLY A 113 -2.83 13.31 3.10
N GLY A 114 -2.82 13.19 4.42
CA GLY A 114 -3.76 12.33 5.16
C GLY A 114 -3.44 10.83 5.12
N THR A 115 -2.39 10.40 4.43
CA THR A 115 -2.00 8.98 4.33
C THR A 115 -0.48 8.84 4.39
N ILE A 116 0.00 7.82 5.11
CA ILE A 116 1.39 7.34 5.07
C ILE A 116 1.41 6.03 4.31
N LEU A 117 2.25 5.94 3.29
CA LEU A 117 2.39 4.80 2.39
C LEU A 117 3.65 4.03 2.80
N ILE A 118 3.50 2.78 3.19
CA ILE A 118 4.56 1.87 3.61
C ILE A 118 4.72 0.83 2.51
N PHE A 119 5.79 0.90 1.73
CA PHE A 119 6.11 -0.05 0.67
C PHE A 119 7.01 -1.14 1.24
N GLY A 120 6.52 -2.36 1.24
CA GLY A 120 7.31 -3.53 1.58
C GLY A 120 7.63 -4.38 0.35
N VAL A 121 8.82 -4.97 0.34
CA VAL A 121 9.25 -5.91 -0.70
C VAL A 121 9.23 -7.33 -0.16
N LEU A 122 8.71 -8.24 -0.95
CA LEU A 122 8.66 -9.68 -0.68
C LEU A 122 9.76 -10.41 -1.45
N PRO A 123 10.13 -11.63 -1.06
CA PRO A 123 11.03 -12.47 -1.83
C PRO A 123 10.51 -12.70 -3.25
N ALA A 124 11.42 -12.66 -4.23
CA ALA A 124 11.09 -12.95 -5.62
C ALA A 124 10.60 -14.40 -5.78
N ARG A 125 9.59 -14.60 -6.63
CA ARG A 125 9.05 -15.92 -6.94
C ARG A 125 9.05 -16.20 -8.44
N PRO A 126 9.16 -17.47 -8.87
CA PRO A 126 9.06 -17.83 -10.28
C PRO A 126 7.67 -17.50 -10.84
N VAL A 127 7.60 -17.07 -12.11
CA VAL A 127 6.32 -16.76 -12.78
C VAL A 127 5.38 -17.97 -12.79
N ASP A 128 5.91 -19.19 -12.93
CA ASP A 128 5.12 -20.41 -12.96
C ASP A 128 4.51 -20.79 -11.59
N SER A 129 4.93 -20.12 -10.50
CA SER A 129 4.35 -20.30 -9.17
C SER A 129 3.13 -19.42 -8.90
N LEU A 130 2.79 -18.52 -9.84
CA LEU A 130 1.69 -17.60 -9.67
C LEU A 130 0.35 -18.29 -9.93
N PRO A 131 -0.70 -18.03 -9.12
CA PRO A 131 -2.05 -18.51 -9.42
C PRO A 131 -2.59 -17.82 -10.68
N PRO A 132 -3.67 -18.30 -11.29
CA PRO A 132 -4.32 -17.56 -12.36
C PRO A 132 -4.86 -16.21 -11.85
N SER A 133 -4.77 -15.18 -12.70
CA SER A 133 -5.42 -13.89 -12.40
C SER A 133 -6.94 -14.05 -12.49
N VAL A 134 -7.62 -13.78 -11.38
CA VAL A 134 -9.08 -13.80 -11.30
C VAL A 134 -9.58 -12.48 -10.72
N PRO A 135 -10.77 -11.98 -11.12
CA PRO A 135 -11.35 -10.79 -10.54
C PRO A 135 -11.62 -10.97 -9.04
N THR A 136 -11.47 -9.88 -8.30
CA THR A 136 -11.82 -9.77 -6.88
C THR A 136 -12.84 -8.64 -6.68
N GLU A 137 -13.18 -8.29 -5.45
CA GLU A 137 -14.08 -7.15 -5.18
C GLU A 137 -13.44 -5.79 -5.55
N GLU A 138 -12.11 -5.69 -5.53
CA GLU A 138 -11.38 -4.43 -5.72
C GLU A 138 -10.52 -4.39 -6.99
N ALA A 139 -10.32 -5.54 -7.66
CA ALA A 139 -9.49 -5.64 -8.86
C ALA A 139 -10.12 -6.52 -9.93
N THR A 140 -10.07 -6.07 -11.19
CA THR A 140 -10.54 -6.88 -12.33
C THR A 140 -9.54 -7.95 -12.75
N GLU A 141 -8.26 -7.71 -12.53
CA GLU A 141 -7.15 -8.61 -12.86
C GLU A 141 -5.89 -8.18 -12.12
N TRP A 142 -4.92 -9.06 -12.04
CA TRP A 142 -3.53 -8.71 -11.79
C TRP A 142 -2.65 -9.16 -12.96
N LEU A 143 -1.50 -8.49 -13.12
CA LEU A 143 -0.51 -8.79 -14.15
C LEU A 143 0.91 -8.47 -13.65
N VAL A 144 1.92 -8.90 -14.41
CA VAL A 144 3.34 -8.64 -14.09
C VAL A 144 3.89 -7.59 -15.05
N LEU A 145 4.44 -6.51 -14.51
CA LEU A 145 5.15 -5.49 -15.29
C LEU A 145 6.66 -5.69 -15.18
N THR A 146 7.34 -5.84 -16.30
CA THR A 146 8.81 -5.90 -16.40
C THR A 146 9.43 -4.55 -16.75
N GLU A 147 8.61 -3.58 -17.15
CA GLU A 147 8.99 -2.22 -17.52
C GLU A 147 8.25 -1.20 -16.65
N PRO A 148 8.85 -0.01 -16.40
CA PRO A 148 8.15 1.10 -15.77
C PRO A 148 6.89 1.48 -16.53
N ALA A 149 5.79 1.70 -15.79
CA ALA A 149 4.51 2.15 -16.34
C ALA A 149 3.90 3.21 -15.42
N GLU A 150 3.04 4.06 -15.97
CA GLU A 150 2.26 4.99 -15.17
C GLU A 150 1.15 4.24 -14.43
N LEU A 151 1.15 4.35 -13.10
CA LEU A 151 0.16 3.75 -12.21
C LEU A 151 -0.90 4.77 -11.79
N ALA A 152 -1.93 4.32 -11.08
CA ALA A 152 -3.03 5.16 -10.59
C ALA A 152 -2.55 6.30 -9.67
N PHE A 153 -1.45 6.06 -8.93
CA PHE A 153 -0.88 7.00 -7.98
C PHE A 153 0.58 7.27 -8.32
N SER A 154 0.97 8.55 -8.31
CA SER A 154 2.33 8.98 -8.66
C SER A 154 3.42 8.33 -7.79
N THR A 155 3.16 8.14 -6.49
CA THR A 155 4.08 7.44 -5.58
C THR A 155 4.28 5.97 -5.96
N HIS A 156 3.22 5.28 -6.43
CA HIS A 156 3.34 3.90 -6.93
C HIS A 156 4.17 3.85 -8.22
N THR A 157 3.95 4.81 -9.13
CA THR A 157 4.74 4.97 -10.37
C THR A 157 6.23 5.13 -10.05
N GLU A 158 6.55 6.03 -9.13
CA GLU A 158 7.93 6.32 -8.72
C GLU A 158 8.60 5.09 -8.09
N VAL A 159 7.92 4.42 -7.15
CA VAL A 159 8.43 3.25 -6.46
C VAL A 159 8.65 2.09 -7.43
N LEU A 160 7.68 1.80 -8.32
CA LEU A 160 7.82 0.77 -9.36
C LEU A 160 9.03 1.04 -10.27
N ALA A 161 9.15 2.26 -10.78
CA ALA A 161 10.24 2.63 -11.68
C ALA A 161 11.61 2.50 -11.00
N ARG A 162 11.73 2.96 -9.75
CA ARG A 162 12.97 2.85 -8.96
C ARG A 162 13.32 1.40 -8.68
N PHE A 163 12.33 0.57 -8.31
CA PHE A 163 12.56 -0.85 -8.04
C PHE A 163 13.06 -1.59 -9.30
N LEU A 164 12.37 -1.44 -10.44
CA LEU A 164 12.76 -2.08 -11.69
C LEU A 164 14.13 -1.60 -12.21
N ALA A 165 14.46 -0.34 -12.03
CA ALA A 165 15.80 0.18 -12.39
C ALA A 165 16.91 -0.45 -11.54
N ALA A 166 16.69 -0.59 -10.23
CA ALA A 166 17.67 -1.18 -9.31
C ALA A 166 17.92 -2.67 -9.63
N THR A 167 16.87 -3.44 -9.96
CA THR A 167 17.01 -4.88 -10.29
C THR A 167 17.74 -5.14 -11.60
N ARG A 168 17.72 -4.19 -12.55
CA ARG A 168 18.48 -4.28 -13.82
C ARG A 168 19.98 -4.09 -13.62
N THR A 169 20.38 -3.27 -12.65
CA THR A 169 21.79 -2.94 -12.42
C THR A 169 22.51 -3.90 -11.48
N SER A 170 21.77 -4.58 -10.56
CA SER A 170 22.37 -5.36 -9.47
C SER A 170 22.20 -6.88 -9.62
N GLY A 171 21.47 -7.38 -10.64
CA GLY A 171 21.01 -8.77 -10.68
C GLY A 171 19.95 -9.02 -9.59
N PRO A 172 19.40 -10.24 -9.44
CA PRO A 172 18.38 -10.53 -8.47
C PRO A 172 18.90 -10.24 -7.05
N VAL A 173 18.25 -9.29 -6.37
CA VAL A 173 18.49 -9.04 -4.94
C VAL A 173 17.95 -10.28 -4.21
N VAL A 174 18.85 -11.17 -3.82
CA VAL A 174 18.54 -12.26 -2.89
C VAL A 174 18.62 -11.64 -1.50
N PRO A 175 17.55 -11.63 -0.70
CA PRO A 175 17.63 -11.22 0.70
C PRO A 175 18.67 -12.08 1.41
N HIS A 176 19.63 -11.47 2.08
CA HIS A 176 20.53 -12.20 2.97
C HIS A 176 19.68 -12.74 4.12
N PRO A 177 19.78 -14.06 4.46
CA PRO A 177 19.19 -14.55 5.68
C PRO A 177 19.79 -13.77 6.87
N ALA A 178 18.91 -13.26 7.74
CA ALA A 178 19.32 -12.66 8.99
C ALA A 178 20.23 -13.68 9.73
N GLY A 179 21.46 -13.28 9.96
CA GLY A 179 22.39 -14.09 10.77
C GLY A 179 21.86 -14.20 12.21
N ASP A 180 22.05 -15.40 12.79
CA ASP A 180 21.73 -15.77 14.18
C ASP A 180 22.29 -14.79 15.21
#